data_4489b8e8c132dd93c112063c3c2e0eab
#
_entry.id   4489b8e8c132dd93c112063c3c2e0eab
#
_cell.length_a   1.000
_cell.length_b   1.000
_cell.length_c   1.000
_cell.angle_alpha   90.00
_cell.angle_beta   90.00
_cell.angle_gamma   90.00
#
_symmetry.space_group_name_H-M   'P 1'
#
loop_
_entity.id
_entity.type
_entity.pdbx_description
1 polymer ?
#
loop_
_entity_poly.entity_id
_entity_poly.type
_entity_poly.pdbx_seq_one_letter_code
_entity_poly.pdbx_strand_id
1 'polypeptide(L)'
;AIYGARANGGVILVETKSGKAGKASVNYKFKLGVNFARMGYDFCNAQDYLYYNRLGYKRYANNAPGAASVDTQTGYGTQNDLIDVKYLTDENSYLRNEGWLVMDDPYYEGKQLLFKDYSGLLDDAVFANTTLTQDHYVNITGGNDKGTYMASMGYYNEDGQIKGTGYKRFNGSVNGTYKIFPFLNVKAGATYTWSQQPSLWIGSYELFYRTRSQRPTWNPYNEDGTPASGWGTGDGNPEYYREKLTSENGTRKSTYNFGFDLDIIPKKLVFSGNSS
;
A
#
# COMPACT_ATOMS: atom_id res chain seq x y z
N ALA A 1 -25.52 12.47 -33.62
CA ALA A 1 -24.60 13.07 -32.64
C ALA A 1 -25.22 13.19 -31.22
N ILE A 2 -25.76 12.10 -30.68
CA ILE A 2 -26.41 12.08 -29.33
C ILE A 2 -25.41 12.41 -28.22
N TYR A 3 -24.13 12.11 -28.40
CA TYR A 3 -23.09 12.25 -27.37
C TYR A 3 -22.16 13.45 -27.59
N GLY A 4 -22.41 14.29 -28.59
CA GLY A 4 -21.67 15.51 -28.89
C GLY A 4 -20.21 15.30 -29.30
N ALA A 5 -19.44 16.40 -29.43
CA ALA A 5 -18.06 16.37 -29.90
C ALA A 5 -17.07 15.64 -28.95
N ARG A 6 -17.42 15.48 -27.69
CA ARG A 6 -16.60 14.73 -26.71
C ARG A 6 -16.56 13.21 -26.96
N ALA A 7 -17.44 12.70 -27.81
CA ALA A 7 -17.52 11.28 -28.15
C ALA A 7 -16.59 10.86 -29.33
N ASN A 8 -15.69 11.73 -29.75
CA ASN A 8 -14.77 11.46 -30.87
C ASN A 8 -13.80 10.28 -30.59
N GLY A 9 -13.51 10.01 -29.34
CA GLY A 9 -12.71 8.85 -28.89
C GLY A 9 -13.52 7.59 -28.53
N GLY A 10 -14.84 7.59 -28.73
CA GLY A 10 -15.75 6.52 -28.34
C GLY A 10 -16.58 6.86 -27.10
N VAL A 11 -17.63 6.08 -26.86
CA VAL A 11 -18.53 6.20 -25.71
C VAL A 11 -18.64 4.87 -25.01
N ILE A 12 -18.44 4.87 -23.69
CA ILE A 12 -18.73 3.72 -22.83
C ILE A 12 -20.08 3.98 -22.16
N LEU A 13 -21.09 3.24 -22.58
CA LEU A 13 -22.40 3.27 -21.95
C LEU A 13 -22.43 2.28 -20.79
N VAL A 14 -22.63 2.76 -19.58
CA VAL A 14 -22.77 1.92 -18.39
C VAL A 14 -24.25 1.82 -18.03
N GLU A 15 -24.81 0.65 -18.21
CA GLU A 15 -26.15 0.35 -17.74
C GLU A 15 -26.08 -0.39 -16.41
N THR A 16 -26.64 0.20 -15.36
CA THR A 16 -26.70 -0.43 -14.03
C THR A 16 -27.79 -1.49 -13.99
N LYS A 17 -27.56 -2.54 -13.19
CA LYS A 17 -28.56 -3.56 -12.97
C LYS A 17 -29.79 -2.93 -12.35
N SER A 18 -30.96 -3.30 -12.86
CA SER A 18 -32.27 -2.91 -12.36
C SER A 18 -32.98 -4.10 -11.70
N GLY A 19 -34.02 -3.81 -10.93
CA GLY A 19 -34.92 -4.83 -10.37
C GLY A 19 -35.60 -5.63 -11.46
N LYS A 20 -35.93 -6.87 -11.17
CA LYS A 20 -36.71 -7.75 -12.07
C LYS A 20 -38.01 -8.13 -11.40
N ALA A 21 -39.11 -8.15 -12.19
CA ALA A 21 -40.36 -8.67 -11.71
C ALA A 21 -40.22 -10.17 -11.34
N GLY A 22 -40.83 -10.57 -10.23
CA GLY A 22 -40.74 -11.92 -9.72
C GLY A 22 -40.52 -11.95 -8.20
N LYS A 23 -40.33 -13.15 -7.65
CA LYS A 23 -40.02 -13.36 -6.24
C LYS A 23 -38.69 -12.69 -5.88
N ALA A 24 -38.60 -12.19 -4.66
CA ALA A 24 -37.35 -11.62 -4.15
C ALA A 24 -36.21 -12.65 -4.22
N SER A 25 -35.09 -12.23 -4.77
CA SER A 25 -33.86 -13.02 -4.90
C SER A 25 -32.72 -12.31 -4.20
N VAL A 26 -31.99 -13.02 -3.39
CA VAL A 26 -30.79 -12.53 -2.69
C VAL A 26 -29.59 -13.25 -3.26
N ASN A 27 -28.58 -12.48 -3.66
CA ASN A 27 -27.30 -13.03 -4.10
C ASN A 27 -26.19 -12.45 -3.24
N TYR A 28 -25.31 -13.33 -2.76
CA TYR A 28 -24.11 -12.96 -2.06
C TYR A 28 -22.89 -13.49 -2.82
N LYS A 29 -21.86 -12.64 -2.96
CA LYS A 29 -20.57 -13.02 -3.54
C LYS A 29 -19.47 -12.63 -2.58
N PHE A 30 -18.56 -13.55 -2.37
CA PHE A 30 -17.34 -13.32 -1.61
C PHE A 30 -16.13 -13.69 -2.47
N LYS A 31 -15.10 -12.84 -2.42
CA LYS A 31 -13.80 -13.14 -2.99
C LYS A 31 -12.75 -12.89 -1.94
N LEU A 32 -11.83 -13.82 -1.81
CA LEU A 32 -10.64 -13.71 -0.99
C LEU A 32 -9.42 -13.80 -1.92
N GLY A 33 -8.54 -12.82 -1.83
CA GLY A 33 -7.23 -12.80 -2.47
C GLY A 33 -6.14 -12.87 -1.42
N VAL A 34 -5.09 -13.61 -1.70
CA VAL A 34 -3.86 -13.65 -0.92
C VAL A 34 -2.74 -13.20 -1.83
N ASN A 35 -2.07 -12.11 -1.47
CA ASN A 35 -0.98 -11.55 -2.23
C ASN A 35 0.34 -11.83 -1.51
N PHE A 36 1.33 -12.30 -2.23
CA PHE A 36 2.66 -12.59 -1.72
C PHE A 36 3.66 -11.61 -2.32
N ALA A 37 4.41 -10.92 -1.45
CA ALA A 37 5.56 -10.15 -1.91
C ALA A 37 6.69 -11.11 -2.26
N ARG A 38 7.26 -10.97 -3.45
CA ARG A 38 8.46 -11.68 -3.86
C ARG A 38 9.54 -10.68 -4.21
N MET A 39 10.68 -10.82 -3.55
CA MET A 39 11.90 -10.14 -3.96
C MET A 39 12.66 -11.03 -4.94
N GLY A 40 13.17 -10.43 -6.00
CA GLY A 40 13.92 -11.15 -7.03
C GLY A 40 15.40 -11.41 -6.66
N TYR A 41 15.86 -10.87 -5.53
CA TYR A 41 17.23 -10.96 -5.04
C TYR A 41 17.27 -10.77 -3.52
N ASP A 42 18.32 -11.30 -2.90
CA ASP A 42 18.62 -11.12 -1.50
C ASP A 42 19.54 -9.90 -1.30
N PHE A 43 19.36 -9.20 -0.20
CA PHE A 43 20.26 -8.11 0.19
C PHE A 43 21.47 -8.64 0.93
N CYS A 44 22.57 -7.87 0.88
CA CYS A 44 23.76 -8.18 1.65
C CYS A 44 23.43 -8.22 3.14
N ASN A 45 23.92 -9.23 3.84
CA ASN A 45 24.03 -9.22 5.28
C ASN A 45 25.16 -8.28 5.75
N ALA A 46 25.29 -8.07 7.06
CA ALA A 46 26.30 -7.17 7.60
C ALA A 46 27.73 -7.58 7.25
N GLN A 47 28.04 -8.88 7.23
CA GLN A 47 29.35 -9.39 6.90
C GLN A 47 29.74 -9.07 5.45
N ASP A 48 28.86 -9.38 4.52
CA ASP A 48 29.11 -9.12 3.08
C ASP A 48 29.20 -7.62 2.81
N TYR A 49 28.30 -6.83 3.44
CA TYR A 49 28.33 -5.38 3.35
C TYR A 49 29.68 -4.80 3.80
N LEU A 50 30.14 -5.17 4.99
CA LEU A 50 31.43 -4.72 5.52
C LEU A 50 32.60 -5.18 4.62
N TYR A 51 32.59 -6.45 4.21
CA TYR A 51 33.65 -7.00 3.37
C TYR A 51 33.79 -6.24 2.06
N TYR A 52 32.71 -6.11 1.30
CA TYR A 52 32.77 -5.49 -0.02
C TYR A 52 33.00 -3.98 0.04
N ASN A 53 32.41 -3.28 1.03
CA ASN A 53 32.68 -1.84 1.22
C ASN A 53 34.14 -1.59 1.57
N ARG A 54 34.68 -2.29 2.55
CA ARG A 54 36.07 -2.11 2.98
C ARG A 54 37.07 -2.52 1.89
N LEU A 55 36.77 -3.57 1.15
CA LEU A 55 37.57 -3.94 -0.03
C LEU A 55 37.51 -2.86 -1.13
N GLY A 56 36.37 -2.24 -1.33
CA GLY A 56 36.18 -1.10 -2.22
C GLY A 56 37.05 0.10 -1.81
N TYR A 57 37.04 0.45 -0.52
CA TYR A 57 37.92 1.50 0.03
C TYR A 57 39.41 1.17 -0.15
N LYS A 58 39.81 -0.09 0.06
CA LYS A 58 41.20 -0.52 -0.15
C LYS A 58 41.63 -0.33 -1.60
N ARG A 59 40.82 -0.71 -2.55
CA ARG A 59 41.08 -0.56 -3.98
C ARG A 59 41.11 0.91 -4.39
N TYR A 60 40.20 1.72 -3.86
CA TYR A 60 40.15 3.15 -4.12
C TYR A 60 41.40 3.87 -3.52
N ALA A 61 41.77 3.59 -2.30
CA ALA A 61 42.94 4.16 -1.63
C ALA A 61 44.25 3.79 -2.36
N ASN A 62 44.38 2.59 -2.92
CA ASN A 62 45.52 2.19 -3.72
C ASN A 62 45.67 3.01 -5.02
N ASN A 63 44.55 3.46 -5.59
CA ASN A 63 44.52 4.27 -6.81
C ASN A 63 44.55 5.79 -6.52
N ALA A 64 44.12 6.22 -5.34
CA ALA A 64 44.05 7.61 -4.91
C ALA A 64 44.39 7.72 -3.41
N PRO A 65 45.67 7.56 -3.03
CA PRO A 65 46.10 7.60 -1.64
C PRO A 65 45.66 8.88 -0.94
N GLY A 66 45.06 8.74 0.24
CA GLY A 66 44.60 9.86 1.06
C GLY A 66 43.18 10.41 0.70
N ALA A 67 42.58 9.91 -0.36
CA ALA A 67 41.29 10.41 -0.81
C ALA A 67 40.06 9.82 -0.02
N ALA A 68 40.22 8.71 0.67
CA ALA A 68 39.14 8.09 1.41
C ALA A 68 39.61 7.53 2.75
N SER A 69 38.80 7.72 3.80
CA SER A 69 38.98 7.06 5.08
C SER A 69 37.99 5.92 5.22
N VAL A 70 38.50 4.72 5.49
CA VAL A 70 37.66 3.55 5.76
C VAL A 70 37.00 3.64 7.14
N ASP A 71 37.61 4.44 8.04
CA ASP A 71 37.13 4.64 9.39
C ASP A 71 36.09 5.76 9.46
N THR A 72 35.09 5.64 8.62
CA THR A 72 33.96 6.55 8.52
C THR A 72 32.66 5.80 8.75
N GLN A 73 31.59 6.52 8.97
CA GLN A 73 30.24 5.98 9.08
C GLN A 73 29.88 5.06 7.89
N THR A 74 30.31 5.42 6.67
CA THR A 74 30.08 4.59 5.47
C THR A 74 30.94 3.33 5.48
N GLY A 75 32.19 3.42 5.95
CA GLY A 75 33.11 2.28 5.99
C GLY A 75 32.74 1.25 7.05
N TYR A 76 32.42 1.68 8.25
CA TYR A 76 31.99 0.78 9.34
C TYR A 76 31.21 1.46 10.49
N GLY A 77 31.01 2.77 10.41
CA GLY A 77 30.01 3.44 11.22
C GLY A 77 30.39 3.78 12.65
N THR A 78 31.67 4.05 12.94
CA THR A 78 32.08 4.41 14.32
C THR A 78 31.64 5.79 14.78
N GLN A 79 31.08 6.61 13.91
CA GLN A 79 30.65 7.98 14.22
C GLN A 79 29.16 8.09 14.61
N ASN A 80 28.46 6.97 14.69
CA ASN A 80 27.04 6.94 15.04
C ASN A 80 26.78 5.80 16.02
N ASP A 81 26.22 6.11 17.17
CA ASP A 81 25.95 5.16 18.26
C ASP A 81 24.97 4.03 17.84
N LEU A 82 24.20 4.26 16.77
CA LEU A 82 23.30 3.25 16.22
C LEU A 82 23.98 2.23 15.30
N ILE A 83 25.31 2.36 15.07
CA ILE A 83 26.06 1.44 14.25
C ILE A 83 26.92 0.54 15.11
N ASP A 84 26.56 -0.72 15.13
CA ASP A 84 27.26 -1.73 15.91
C ASP A 84 28.39 -2.38 15.11
N VAL A 85 29.47 -1.61 14.90
CA VAL A 85 30.74 -2.09 14.32
C VAL A 85 31.92 -1.46 15.05
N LYS A 86 32.89 -2.29 15.46
CA LYS A 86 34.11 -1.88 16.19
C LYS A 86 35.28 -2.72 15.74
N TYR A 87 36.53 -2.23 15.99
CA TYR A 87 37.67 -3.13 15.97
C TYR A 87 37.65 -4.06 17.18
N LEU A 88 37.95 -5.33 16.93
CA LEU A 88 38.11 -6.30 18.01
C LEU A 88 39.39 -5.98 18.78
N THR A 89 39.28 -5.91 20.09
CA THR A 89 40.36 -5.74 21.04
C THR A 89 40.18 -6.72 22.20
N ASP A 90 41.22 -6.87 23.06
CA ASP A 90 41.11 -7.72 24.27
C ASP A 90 40.01 -7.19 25.18
N GLU A 91 39.88 -5.86 25.30
CA GLU A 91 38.89 -5.19 26.16
C GLU A 91 37.45 -5.44 25.80
N ASN A 92 37.15 -5.61 24.48
CA ASN A 92 35.79 -5.80 23.98
C ASN A 92 35.51 -7.23 23.51
N SER A 93 36.47 -8.13 23.66
CA SER A 93 36.34 -9.54 23.18
C SER A 93 35.19 -10.31 23.82
N TYR A 94 34.71 -9.88 24.99
CA TYR A 94 33.58 -10.46 25.69
C TYR A 94 32.25 -10.30 24.93
N LEU A 95 32.12 -9.29 24.08
CA LEU A 95 30.93 -9.03 23.26
C LEU A 95 30.58 -10.19 22.30
N ARG A 96 31.55 -11.07 22.01
CA ARG A 96 31.27 -12.31 21.26
C ARG A 96 30.23 -13.18 21.97
N ASN A 97 30.21 -13.18 23.31
CA ASN A 97 29.25 -13.91 24.10
C ASN A 97 27.87 -13.22 24.16
N GLU A 98 27.80 -11.97 23.67
CA GLU A 98 26.58 -11.16 23.57
C GLU A 98 26.01 -11.11 22.17
N GLY A 99 26.37 -12.08 21.31
CA GLY A 99 25.84 -12.22 19.95
C GLY A 99 26.51 -11.33 18.91
N TRP A 100 27.68 -10.75 19.21
CA TRP A 100 28.47 -10.04 18.21
C TRP A 100 29.24 -11.04 17.33
N LEU A 101 29.29 -10.76 16.04
CA LEU A 101 30.00 -11.53 15.02
C LEU A 101 31.41 -10.96 14.83
N VAL A 102 32.31 -11.78 14.30
CA VAL A 102 33.70 -11.42 14.03
C VAL A 102 34.07 -11.78 12.61
N MET A 103 34.80 -10.88 11.93
CA MET A 103 35.42 -11.12 10.63
C MET A 103 36.79 -10.49 10.55
N ASP A 104 37.65 -11.04 9.68
CA ASP A 104 38.91 -10.37 9.35
C ASP A 104 38.65 -9.11 8.54
N ASP A 105 39.40 -8.03 8.84
CA ASP A 105 39.27 -6.79 8.10
C ASP A 105 39.93 -6.88 6.74
N PRO A 106 39.17 -6.80 5.62
CA PRO A 106 39.78 -6.86 4.29
C PRO A 106 40.62 -5.63 3.94
N TYR A 107 40.49 -4.55 4.72
CA TYR A 107 41.27 -3.32 4.52
C TYR A 107 42.61 -3.35 5.25
N TYR A 108 42.58 -3.62 6.56
CA TYR A 108 43.78 -3.71 7.41
C TYR A 108 44.14 -5.14 7.72
N GLU A 109 45.28 -5.59 7.22
CA GLU A 109 45.80 -6.92 7.48
C GLU A 109 46.08 -7.12 8.99
N GLY A 110 45.63 -8.24 9.52
CA GLY A 110 45.82 -8.60 10.93
C GLY A 110 44.83 -7.94 11.90
N LYS A 111 43.92 -7.08 11.42
CA LYS A 111 42.85 -6.57 12.25
C LYS A 111 41.56 -7.36 12.04
N GLN A 112 40.73 -7.41 13.08
CA GLN A 112 39.41 -8.01 13.04
C GLN A 112 38.33 -6.99 13.40
N LEU A 113 37.17 -7.13 12.76
CA LEU A 113 35.97 -6.36 13.06
C LEU A 113 35.03 -7.19 13.93
N LEU A 114 34.46 -6.53 14.91
CA LEU A 114 33.36 -7.03 15.76
C LEU A 114 32.11 -6.26 15.36
N PHE A 115 31.05 -6.97 15.00
CA PHE A 115 29.84 -6.34 14.45
C PHE A 115 28.55 -7.10 14.80
N LYS A 116 27.42 -6.42 14.70
CA LYS A 116 26.08 -7.02 14.71
C LYS A 116 25.48 -6.98 13.32
N ASP A 117 24.58 -7.93 13.06
CA ASP A 117 23.83 -8.03 11.81
C ASP A 117 22.36 -7.70 12.07
N TYR A 118 21.89 -6.63 11.44
CA TYR A 118 20.51 -6.16 11.47
C TYR A 118 19.84 -6.29 10.09
N SER A 119 20.42 -7.09 9.19
CA SER A 119 19.88 -7.32 7.86
C SER A 119 18.44 -7.85 7.94
N GLY A 120 17.57 -7.29 7.11
CA GLY A 120 16.16 -7.70 7.04
C GLY A 120 15.23 -7.08 8.09
N LEU A 121 15.73 -6.58 9.23
CA LEU A 121 14.87 -6.05 10.29
C LEU A 121 13.97 -4.91 9.80
N LEU A 122 14.52 -3.97 9.06
CA LEU A 122 13.75 -2.83 8.56
C LEU A 122 12.78 -3.24 7.45
N ASP A 123 13.14 -4.22 6.64
CA ASP A 123 12.24 -4.81 5.65
C ASP A 123 11.02 -5.45 6.32
N ASP A 124 11.27 -6.29 7.33
CA ASP A 124 10.21 -6.95 8.09
C ASP A 124 9.35 -5.95 8.88
N ALA A 125 9.92 -4.83 9.32
CA ALA A 125 9.17 -3.76 9.96
C ALA A 125 8.24 -3.02 8.99
N VAL A 126 8.72 -2.70 7.79
CA VAL A 126 8.02 -1.83 6.82
C VAL A 126 7.13 -2.61 5.87
N PHE A 127 7.55 -3.79 5.40
CA PHE A 127 6.83 -4.57 4.40
C PHE A 127 6.12 -5.78 5.00
N ALA A 128 4.99 -6.12 4.38
CA ALA A 128 4.25 -7.34 4.66
C ALA A 128 4.56 -8.39 3.58
N ASN A 129 5.03 -9.57 3.98
CA ASN A 129 5.28 -10.67 3.06
C ASN A 129 4.01 -11.26 2.47
N THR A 130 2.91 -11.15 3.20
CA THR A 130 1.60 -11.64 2.79
C THR A 130 0.54 -10.60 3.14
N THR A 131 -0.34 -10.29 2.18
CA THR A 131 -1.48 -9.40 2.38
C THR A 131 -2.77 -10.02 1.91
N LEU A 132 -3.89 -9.56 2.46
CA LEU A 132 -5.21 -10.07 2.16
C LEU A 132 -6.04 -9.04 1.40
N THR A 133 -6.83 -9.53 0.47
CA THR A 133 -7.88 -8.78 -0.21
C THR A 133 -9.21 -9.47 0.01
N GLN A 134 -10.22 -8.74 0.46
CA GLN A 134 -11.56 -9.24 0.67
C GLN A 134 -12.56 -8.39 -0.11
N ASP A 135 -13.46 -9.04 -0.84
CA ASP A 135 -14.53 -8.38 -1.58
C ASP A 135 -15.86 -9.09 -1.27
N HIS A 136 -16.73 -8.39 -0.57
CA HIS A 136 -18.06 -8.84 -0.20
C HIS A 136 -19.09 -8.05 -0.98
N TYR A 137 -20.00 -8.74 -1.63
CA TYR A 137 -21.09 -8.11 -2.37
C TYR A 137 -22.39 -8.85 -2.13
N VAL A 138 -23.43 -8.14 -1.71
CA VAL A 138 -24.78 -8.65 -1.59
C VAL A 138 -25.71 -7.80 -2.43
N ASN A 139 -26.66 -8.44 -3.10
CA ASN A 139 -27.77 -7.76 -3.74
C ASN A 139 -29.08 -8.48 -3.51
N ILE A 140 -30.13 -7.69 -3.48
CA ILE A 140 -31.53 -8.14 -3.37
C ILE A 140 -32.27 -7.53 -4.55
N THR A 141 -32.97 -8.35 -5.31
CA THR A 141 -33.82 -7.90 -6.41
C THR A 141 -35.20 -8.54 -6.28
N GLY A 142 -36.21 -7.80 -6.68
CA GLY A 142 -37.58 -8.31 -6.70
C GLY A 142 -38.57 -7.33 -7.29
N GLY A 143 -39.82 -7.72 -7.31
CA GLY A 143 -40.87 -6.85 -7.82
C GLY A 143 -42.07 -7.63 -8.39
N ASN A 144 -42.95 -6.86 -8.99
CA ASN A 144 -44.17 -7.39 -9.67
C ASN A 144 -44.42 -6.55 -10.95
N ASP A 145 -45.55 -6.72 -11.57
CA ASP A 145 -45.95 -6.02 -12.80
C ASP A 145 -46.13 -4.50 -12.61
N LYS A 146 -46.27 -4.03 -11.37
CA LYS A 146 -46.38 -2.60 -11.04
C LYS A 146 -45.07 -1.94 -10.70
N GLY A 147 -44.12 -2.70 -10.16
CA GLY A 147 -42.84 -2.12 -9.79
C GLY A 147 -41.76 -3.13 -9.50
N THR A 148 -40.54 -2.72 -9.69
CA THR A 148 -39.35 -3.54 -9.42
C THR A 148 -38.36 -2.74 -8.56
N TYR A 149 -37.60 -3.46 -7.77
CA TYR A 149 -36.57 -2.88 -6.90
C TYR A 149 -35.28 -3.68 -6.93
N MET A 150 -34.20 -3.01 -6.68
CA MET A 150 -32.91 -3.60 -6.42
C MET A 150 -32.21 -2.80 -5.30
N ALA A 151 -31.64 -3.50 -4.34
CA ALA A 151 -30.72 -2.95 -3.36
C ALA A 151 -29.44 -3.76 -3.37
N SER A 152 -28.31 -3.09 -3.23
CA SER A 152 -27.01 -3.77 -3.15
C SER A 152 -26.08 -3.08 -2.17
N MET A 153 -25.21 -3.87 -1.56
CA MET A 153 -24.13 -3.41 -0.70
C MET A 153 -22.86 -4.14 -1.08
N GLY A 154 -21.75 -3.41 -1.06
CA GLY A 154 -20.43 -3.96 -1.30
C GLY A 154 -19.45 -3.43 -0.28
N TYR A 155 -18.56 -4.30 0.20
CA TYR A 155 -17.44 -3.94 1.04
C TYR A 155 -16.17 -4.56 0.47
N TYR A 156 -15.19 -3.72 0.24
CA TYR A 156 -13.88 -4.12 -0.26
C TYR A 156 -12.81 -3.66 0.73
N ASN A 157 -11.92 -4.57 1.08
CA ASN A 157 -10.74 -4.27 1.89
C ASN A 157 -9.52 -4.93 1.25
N GLU A 158 -8.48 -4.15 1.06
CA GLU A 158 -7.20 -4.59 0.53
C GLU A 158 -6.09 -4.06 1.43
N ASP A 159 -5.31 -4.97 1.99
CA ASP A 159 -4.11 -4.62 2.74
C ASP A 159 -2.96 -4.36 1.77
N GLY A 160 -2.26 -3.25 1.97
CA GLY A 160 -1.08 -2.90 1.18
C GLY A 160 0.15 -3.71 1.58
N GLN A 161 1.08 -3.90 0.65
CA GLN A 161 2.37 -4.55 0.94
C GLN A 161 3.26 -3.70 1.87
N ILE A 162 3.09 -2.39 1.88
CA ILE A 162 3.67 -1.52 2.90
C ILE A 162 2.71 -1.52 4.08
N LYS A 163 3.19 -1.92 5.26
CA LYS A 163 2.36 -1.95 6.47
C LYS A 163 1.78 -0.57 6.78
N GLY A 164 0.51 -0.55 7.18
CA GLY A 164 -0.24 0.69 7.41
C GLY A 164 -0.82 1.33 6.14
N THR A 165 -0.60 0.75 4.96
CA THR A 165 -1.29 1.14 3.73
C THR A 165 -2.37 0.15 3.35
N GLY A 166 -3.21 0.54 2.42
CA GLY A 166 -4.28 -0.31 1.93
C GLY A 166 -5.39 0.52 1.31
N TYR A 167 -6.48 -0.14 0.98
CA TYR A 167 -7.66 0.51 0.43
C TYR A 167 -8.93 -0.12 0.98
N LYS A 168 -9.82 0.69 1.50
CA LYS A 168 -11.15 0.26 1.95
C LYS A 168 -12.21 0.99 1.17
N ARG A 169 -13.24 0.29 0.78
CA ARG A 169 -14.39 0.88 0.09
C ARG A 169 -15.69 0.22 0.55
N PHE A 170 -16.64 1.03 0.87
CA PHE A 170 -18.02 0.65 1.04
C PHE A 170 -18.86 1.31 -0.05
N ASN A 171 -19.74 0.57 -0.67
CA ASN A 171 -20.71 1.09 -1.61
C ASN A 171 -22.08 0.49 -1.35
N GLY A 172 -23.08 1.33 -1.40
CA GLY A 172 -24.48 0.93 -1.32
C GLY A 172 -25.24 1.55 -2.46
N SER A 173 -26.18 0.81 -3.02
CA SER A 173 -27.11 1.36 -4.01
C SER A 173 -28.51 0.80 -3.82
N VAL A 174 -29.48 1.63 -4.08
CA VAL A 174 -30.89 1.26 -4.15
C VAL A 174 -31.47 1.90 -5.41
N ASN A 175 -32.25 1.14 -6.15
CA ASN A 175 -33.00 1.65 -7.29
C ASN A 175 -34.33 0.92 -7.40
N GLY A 176 -35.29 1.61 -7.96
CA GLY A 176 -36.60 1.07 -8.18
C GLY A 176 -37.31 1.77 -9.33
N THR A 177 -38.24 1.05 -9.89
CA THR A 177 -39.20 1.55 -10.89
C THR A 177 -40.59 1.29 -10.40
N TYR A 178 -41.51 2.23 -10.64
CA TYR A 178 -42.89 2.05 -10.24
C TYR A 178 -43.83 2.67 -11.28
N LYS A 179 -44.82 1.90 -11.68
CA LYS A 179 -45.87 2.28 -12.59
C LYS A 179 -46.99 2.96 -11.85
N ILE A 180 -46.99 4.30 -11.80
CA ILE A 180 -48.03 5.09 -11.09
C ILE A 180 -49.36 4.97 -11.83
N PHE A 181 -49.34 5.10 -13.16
CA PHE A 181 -50.46 4.92 -14.05
C PHE A 181 -50.05 4.04 -15.23
N PRO A 182 -50.98 3.45 -15.95
CA PRO A 182 -50.64 2.64 -17.14
C PRO A 182 -49.75 3.35 -18.17
N PHE A 183 -49.81 4.67 -18.19
CA PHE A 183 -49.05 5.54 -19.08
C PHE A 183 -47.87 6.24 -18.41
N LEU A 184 -47.64 6.09 -17.08
CA LEU A 184 -46.60 6.78 -16.38
C LEU A 184 -45.79 5.82 -15.51
N ASN A 185 -44.52 5.64 -15.89
CA ASN A 185 -43.53 4.90 -15.10
C ASN A 185 -42.50 5.86 -14.53
N VAL A 186 -42.22 5.75 -13.23
CA VAL A 186 -41.18 6.53 -12.54
C VAL A 186 -40.03 5.66 -12.12
N LYS A 187 -38.83 6.23 -12.11
CA LYS A 187 -37.59 5.57 -11.73
C LYS A 187 -36.91 6.42 -10.67
N ALA A 188 -36.45 5.80 -9.62
CA ALA A 188 -35.64 6.48 -8.61
C ALA A 188 -34.49 5.59 -8.18
N GLY A 189 -33.36 6.21 -7.90
CA GLY A 189 -32.18 5.50 -7.41
C GLY A 189 -31.30 6.40 -6.56
N ALA A 190 -30.58 5.77 -5.64
CA ALA A 190 -29.56 6.40 -4.84
C ALA A 190 -28.34 5.48 -4.76
N THR A 191 -27.17 6.05 -4.85
CA THR A 191 -25.90 5.36 -4.67
C THR A 191 -25.06 6.14 -3.66
N TYR A 192 -24.47 5.43 -2.72
CA TYR A 192 -23.49 5.96 -1.77
C TYR A 192 -22.19 5.17 -1.90
N THR A 193 -21.10 5.89 -1.96
CA THR A 193 -19.75 5.30 -1.94
C THR A 193 -18.92 6.05 -0.91
N TRP A 194 -18.27 5.28 -0.07
CA TRP A 194 -17.23 5.75 0.83
C TRP A 194 -15.97 4.95 0.56
N SER A 195 -14.86 5.63 0.44
CA SER A 195 -13.55 4.97 0.33
C SER A 195 -12.52 5.67 1.19
N GLN A 196 -11.56 4.91 1.66
CA GLN A 196 -10.47 5.36 2.51
C GLN A 196 -9.18 4.71 2.03
N GLN A 197 -8.15 5.54 1.93
CA GLN A 197 -6.81 5.10 1.57
C GLN A 197 -5.81 5.83 2.48
N PRO A 198 -5.15 5.12 3.42
CA PRO A 198 -4.05 5.68 4.17
C PRO A 198 -2.94 6.15 3.22
N SER A 199 -2.43 7.32 3.49
CA SER A 199 -1.35 7.94 2.71
C SER A 199 -0.06 7.89 3.52
N LEU A 200 1.02 7.50 2.89
CA LEU A 200 2.34 7.56 3.49
C LEU A 200 2.82 9.02 3.54
N TRP A 201 3.68 9.33 4.50
CA TRP A 201 4.33 10.63 4.63
C TRP A 201 5.27 10.94 3.45
N ILE A 202 5.77 9.92 2.78
CA ILE A 202 6.56 9.99 1.54
C ILE A 202 5.99 9.05 0.49
N GLY A 203 6.37 9.23 -0.76
CA GLY A 203 5.99 8.33 -1.84
C GLY A 203 6.49 6.89 -1.61
N SER A 204 5.74 5.92 -2.10
CA SER A 204 6.08 4.49 -1.95
C SER A 204 7.48 4.15 -2.49
N TYR A 205 7.91 4.80 -3.58
CA TYR A 205 9.26 4.64 -4.13
C TYR A 205 10.34 5.08 -3.15
N GLU A 206 10.17 6.27 -2.57
CA GLU A 206 11.12 6.83 -1.61
C GLU A 206 11.19 5.99 -0.33
N LEU A 207 10.05 5.50 0.16
CA LEU A 207 10.02 4.60 1.30
C LEU A 207 10.75 3.28 1.00
N PHE A 208 10.49 2.70 -0.17
CA PHE A 208 11.19 1.51 -0.63
C PHE A 208 12.70 1.73 -0.72
N TYR A 209 13.13 2.82 -1.36
CA TYR A 209 14.55 3.18 -1.47
C TYR A 209 15.20 3.33 -0.09
N ARG A 210 14.60 4.09 0.82
CA ARG A 210 15.16 4.32 2.16
C ARG A 210 15.26 3.05 2.98
N THR A 211 14.25 2.18 2.91
CA THR A 211 14.28 0.88 3.59
C THR A 211 15.44 0.02 3.08
N ARG A 212 15.69 0.03 1.77
CA ARG A 212 16.65 -0.84 1.11
C ARG A 212 18.08 -0.29 1.06
N SER A 213 18.25 1.00 1.24
CA SER A 213 19.56 1.64 1.29
C SER A 213 20.15 1.71 2.70
N GLN A 214 19.41 1.27 3.72
CA GLN A 214 19.95 1.23 5.08
C GLN A 214 21.07 0.18 5.21
N ARG A 215 22.06 0.54 6.02
CA ARG A 215 23.20 -0.35 6.24
C ARG A 215 22.80 -1.48 7.17
N PRO A 216 23.13 -2.73 6.86
CA PRO A 216 22.77 -3.87 7.71
C PRO A 216 23.49 -3.91 9.06
N THR A 217 24.48 -3.03 9.27
CA THR A 217 25.18 -2.83 10.54
C THR A 217 24.53 -1.77 11.42
N TRP A 218 23.49 -1.12 10.94
CA TRP A 218 22.76 -0.08 11.67
C TRP A 218 21.54 -0.66 12.38
N ASN A 219 21.46 -0.41 13.70
CA ASN A 219 20.29 -0.79 14.48
C ASN A 219 19.14 0.20 14.24
N PRO A 220 18.01 -0.23 13.65
CA PRO A 220 16.86 0.63 13.42
C PRO A 220 16.04 0.90 14.70
N TYR A 221 16.41 0.32 15.84
CA TYR A 221 15.68 0.45 17.10
C TYR A 221 16.58 0.96 18.22
N ASN A 222 15.98 1.72 19.12
CA ASN A 222 16.59 2.11 20.40
C ASN A 222 16.62 0.91 21.37
N GLU A 223 17.31 1.03 22.49
CA GLU A 223 17.40 -0.01 23.53
C GLU A 223 16.04 -0.39 24.12
N ASP A 224 15.08 0.53 24.13
CA ASP A 224 13.70 0.31 24.59
C ASP A 224 12.80 -0.36 23.55
N GLY A 225 13.33 -0.70 22.36
CA GLY A 225 12.61 -1.31 21.26
C GLY A 225 11.80 -0.34 20.41
N THR A 226 11.85 0.96 20.69
CA THR A 226 11.21 1.97 19.84
C THR A 226 12.03 2.24 18.59
N PRO A 227 11.41 2.58 17.45
CA PRO A 227 12.15 2.94 16.25
C PRO A 227 13.05 4.16 16.48
N ALA A 228 14.32 4.06 16.12
CA ALA A 228 15.26 5.17 16.15
C ALA A 228 15.00 6.14 15.00
N SER A 229 15.23 7.45 15.21
CA SER A 229 14.94 8.48 14.17
C SER A 229 15.84 8.39 12.93
N GLY A 230 16.99 7.75 13.05
CA GLY A 230 18.01 7.72 11.97
C GLY A 230 18.89 8.96 11.95
N TRP A 231 19.68 9.13 10.86
CA TRP A 231 20.75 10.13 10.79
C TRP A 231 20.34 11.49 10.23
N GLY A 232 19.08 11.71 9.98
CA GLY A 232 18.59 12.97 9.45
C GLY A 232 17.43 12.80 8.47
N THR A 233 16.97 13.90 7.91
CA THR A 233 15.79 13.89 7.04
C THR A 233 16.01 13.13 5.72
N GLY A 234 17.25 13.05 5.23
CA GLY A 234 17.58 12.32 4.00
C GLY A 234 17.70 10.81 4.20
N ASP A 235 18.25 10.39 5.36
CA ASP A 235 18.53 8.99 5.69
C ASP A 235 17.73 8.52 6.92
N GLY A 236 16.60 9.17 7.19
CA GLY A 236 15.77 8.86 8.34
C GLY A 236 15.19 7.46 8.29
N ASN A 237 14.98 6.89 9.48
CA ASN A 237 14.40 5.57 9.63
C ASN A 237 12.95 5.53 9.12
N PRO A 238 12.63 4.78 8.06
CA PRO A 238 11.28 4.71 7.52
C PRO A 238 10.24 4.25 8.53
N GLU A 239 10.60 3.33 9.45
CA GLU A 239 9.69 2.82 10.48
C GLU A 239 9.32 3.91 11.49
N TYR A 240 10.29 4.72 11.93
CA TYR A 240 10.04 5.85 12.82
C TYR A 240 9.04 6.85 12.24
N TYR A 241 9.21 7.20 10.97
CA TYR A 241 8.34 8.16 10.30
C TYR A 241 6.99 7.56 9.92
N ARG A 242 6.95 6.28 9.55
CA ARG A 242 5.71 5.56 9.23
C ARG A 242 4.74 5.58 10.41
N GLU A 243 5.23 5.39 11.62
CA GLU A 243 4.39 5.43 12.83
C GLU A 243 3.90 6.82 13.19
N LYS A 244 4.70 7.86 12.92
CA LYS A 244 4.42 9.22 13.37
C LYS A 244 3.69 10.09 12.35
N LEU A 245 3.89 9.83 11.08
CA LEU A 245 3.39 10.67 9.99
C LEU A 245 2.39 9.89 9.12
N THR A 246 1.24 9.55 9.67
CA THR A 246 0.14 8.94 8.93
C THR A 246 -0.86 9.99 8.51
N SER A 247 -1.39 9.84 7.32
CA SER A 247 -2.47 10.64 6.75
C SER A 247 -3.51 9.72 6.13
N GLU A 248 -4.77 10.10 6.21
CA GLU A 248 -5.86 9.36 5.60
C GLU A 248 -6.56 10.19 4.53
N ASN A 249 -6.60 9.66 3.33
CA ASN A 249 -7.40 10.23 2.24
C ASN A 249 -8.71 9.47 2.15
N GLY A 250 -9.81 10.18 2.34
CA GLY A 250 -11.15 9.61 2.25
C GLY A 250 -12.00 10.33 1.22
N THR A 251 -12.81 9.57 0.51
CA THR A 251 -13.79 10.12 -0.43
C THR A 251 -15.18 9.63 -0.06
N ARG A 252 -16.15 10.54 -0.07
CA ARG A 252 -17.58 10.23 0.08
C ARG A 252 -18.33 10.80 -1.10
N LYS A 253 -19.13 9.96 -1.75
CA LYS A 253 -19.92 10.36 -2.91
C LYS A 253 -21.32 9.80 -2.76
N SER A 254 -22.31 10.69 -2.92
CA SER A 254 -23.73 10.34 -3.03
C SER A 254 -24.22 10.76 -4.39
N THR A 255 -24.99 9.91 -5.03
CA THR A 255 -25.62 10.20 -6.33
C THR A 255 -27.09 9.80 -6.23
N TYR A 256 -27.96 10.67 -6.68
CA TYR A 256 -29.40 10.43 -6.72
C TYR A 256 -29.87 10.55 -8.17
N ASN A 257 -30.67 9.60 -8.61
CA ASN A 257 -31.18 9.57 -9.96
C ASN A 257 -32.71 9.55 -9.90
N PHE A 258 -33.33 10.38 -10.71
CA PHE A 258 -34.77 10.39 -10.90
C PHE A 258 -35.08 10.35 -12.40
N GLY A 259 -36.07 9.60 -12.78
CA GLY A 259 -36.51 9.53 -14.16
C GLY A 259 -37.97 9.18 -14.28
N PHE A 260 -38.53 9.44 -15.44
CA PHE A 260 -39.88 9.03 -15.78
C PHE A 260 -39.99 8.70 -17.27
N ASP A 261 -40.92 7.81 -17.58
CA ASP A 261 -41.35 7.51 -18.93
C ASP A 261 -42.86 7.76 -19.01
N LEU A 262 -43.27 8.60 -19.93
CA LEU A 262 -44.68 8.94 -20.22
C LEU A 262 -45.06 8.43 -21.59
N ASP A 263 -45.94 7.45 -21.61
CA ASP A 263 -46.51 6.93 -22.84
C ASP A 263 -47.59 7.89 -23.39
N ILE A 264 -47.22 8.78 -24.31
CA ILE A 264 -48.15 9.73 -24.94
C ILE A 264 -49.09 8.99 -25.91
N ILE A 265 -48.53 8.10 -26.73
CA ILE A 265 -49.29 7.19 -27.59
C ILE A 265 -48.83 5.77 -27.29
N PRO A 266 -49.67 4.90 -26.73
CA PRO A 266 -49.26 3.55 -26.32
C PRO A 266 -48.50 2.80 -27.41
N LYS A 267 -47.33 2.30 -27.10
CA LYS A 267 -46.44 1.57 -28.02
C LYS A 267 -45.88 2.36 -29.22
N LYS A 268 -46.17 3.67 -29.34
CA LYS A 268 -45.75 4.49 -30.50
C LYS A 268 -44.93 5.71 -30.11
N LEU A 269 -45.30 6.38 -29.04
CA LEU A 269 -44.61 7.60 -28.62
C LEU A 269 -44.45 7.64 -27.10
N VAL A 270 -43.19 7.63 -26.65
CA VAL A 270 -42.81 7.73 -25.25
C VAL A 270 -41.98 8.99 -25.06
N PHE A 271 -42.31 9.77 -24.06
CA PHE A 271 -41.50 10.90 -23.60
C PHE A 271 -40.77 10.47 -22.31
N SER A 272 -39.44 10.54 -22.32
CA SER A 272 -38.60 10.18 -21.20
C SER A 272 -37.79 11.37 -20.66
N GLY A 273 -37.74 11.53 -19.33
CA GLY A 273 -36.94 12.53 -18.66
C GLY A 273 -36.08 11.87 -17.59
N ASN A 274 -34.79 12.30 -17.47
CA ASN A 274 -33.87 11.84 -16.47
C ASN A 274 -33.11 13.02 -15.84
N SER A 275 -32.84 12.92 -14.53
CA SER A 275 -31.98 13.84 -13.79
C SER A 275 -31.07 13.07 -12.86
N SER A 276 -29.84 13.54 -12.66
CA SER A 276 -28.87 12.96 -11.74
C SER A 276 -28.07 14.05 -11.03
#